data_6ee250423cfd022782d493fe464a4ed1
#
_entry.id   6ee250423cfd022782d493fe464a4ed1
#
_cell.length_a   1.000
_cell.length_b   1.000
_cell.length_c   1.000
_cell.angle_alpha   90.00
_cell.angle_beta   90.00
_cell.angle_gamma   90.00
#
_symmetry.space_group_name_H-M   'P 1'
#
loop_
_entity.id
_entity.type
_entity.pdbx_description
1 polymer ?
#
loop_
_entity_poly.entity_id
_entity_poly.type
_entity_poly.pdbx_seq_one_letter_code
_entity_poly.pdbx_strand_id
1 'polypeptide(L)'
;MKILVDLHGFTRTFELDHWQENTTLSDLILAAGGPYIAPDDPLYLDSQPLQGASQLGSVALLEGSVISQRPLPMARPIRGWNLTLAGGTRAGAIVPLAKGRPLIVGRSPQADIVLPTESASWEHCRIERTEEGVKITDAGSTNGT
;
A
#
# COMPACT_ATOMS: atom_id res chain seq x y z
N MET A 1 -11.69 -5.27 -3.94
CA MET A 1 -10.49 -4.65 -3.33
C MET A 1 -9.48 -5.73 -3.01
N LYS A 2 -8.23 -5.54 -3.39
CA LYS A 2 -7.15 -6.52 -3.14
C LYS A 2 -6.23 -6.01 -2.04
N ILE A 3 -5.86 -6.89 -1.12
CA ILE A 3 -4.85 -6.64 -0.09
C ILE A 3 -3.77 -7.71 -0.14
N LEU A 4 -2.57 -7.39 0.35
CA LEU A 4 -1.49 -8.35 0.53
C LEU A 4 -1.39 -8.74 2.01
N VAL A 5 -1.35 -10.01 2.29
CA VAL A 5 -0.99 -10.55 3.61
C VAL A 5 0.42 -11.13 3.52
N ASP A 6 1.35 -10.53 4.26
CA ASP A 6 2.77 -10.92 4.32
C ASP A 6 3.16 -11.25 5.75
N LEU A 7 3.03 -12.51 6.09
CA LEU A 7 3.36 -13.08 7.40
C LEU A 7 4.56 -14.03 7.24
N HIS A 8 5.22 -14.33 8.33
CA HIS A 8 6.40 -15.19 8.32
C HIS A 8 6.11 -16.56 7.67
N GLY A 9 6.64 -16.76 6.46
CA GLY A 9 6.43 -17.99 5.67
C GLY A 9 5.10 -18.06 4.91
N PHE A 10 4.30 -17.00 4.93
CA PHE A 10 3.03 -16.94 4.22
C PHE A 10 2.85 -15.56 3.57
N THR A 11 2.81 -15.54 2.25
CA THR A 11 2.58 -14.30 1.49
C THR A 11 1.49 -14.57 0.45
N ARG A 12 0.39 -13.84 0.53
CA ARG A 12 -0.75 -14.01 -0.38
C ARG A 12 -1.53 -12.72 -0.59
N THR A 13 -2.01 -12.54 -1.82
CA THR A 13 -2.98 -11.49 -2.16
C THR A 13 -4.40 -12.01 -1.99
N PHE A 14 -5.26 -11.22 -1.36
CA PHE A 14 -6.68 -11.52 -1.11
C PHE A 14 -7.56 -10.51 -1.80
N GLU A 15 -8.69 -11.01 -2.29
CA GLU A 15 -9.79 -10.21 -2.80
C GLU A 15 -10.88 -10.11 -1.72
N LEU A 16 -11.21 -8.88 -1.31
CA LEU A 16 -12.12 -8.61 -0.18
C LEU A 16 -13.57 -8.30 -0.60
N ASP A 17 -14.02 -8.80 -1.74
CA ASP A 17 -15.32 -8.41 -2.30
C ASP A 17 -16.54 -8.95 -1.54
N HIS A 18 -16.34 -9.96 -0.67
CA HIS A 18 -17.42 -10.67 0.03
C HIS A 18 -17.23 -10.79 1.55
N TRP A 19 -16.30 -10.03 2.14
CA TRP A 19 -16.03 -10.11 3.56
C TRP A 19 -16.94 -9.18 4.37
N GLN A 20 -17.40 -9.67 5.53
CA GLN A 20 -18.24 -8.89 6.44
C GLN A 20 -17.37 -7.91 7.25
N GLU A 21 -17.92 -6.74 7.56
CA GLU A 21 -17.22 -5.70 8.33
C GLU A 21 -16.79 -6.15 9.72
N ASN A 22 -17.53 -7.10 10.33
CA ASN A 22 -17.23 -7.68 11.64
C ASN A 22 -16.21 -8.83 11.59
N THR A 23 -15.76 -9.27 10.40
CA THR A 23 -14.70 -10.26 10.27
C THR A 23 -13.39 -9.72 10.89
N THR A 24 -12.76 -10.52 11.75
CA THR A 24 -11.46 -10.14 12.33
C THR A 24 -10.33 -10.41 11.35
N LEU A 25 -9.18 -9.75 11.55
CA LEU A 25 -7.99 -10.02 10.76
C LEU A 25 -7.51 -11.46 10.95
N SER A 26 -7.61 -12.00 12.16
CA SER A 26 -7.28 -13.40 12.46
C SER A 26 -8.16 -14.38 11.66
N ASP A 27 -9.47 -14.13 11.62
CA ASP A 27 -10.40 -14.98 10.86
C ASP A 27 -10.15 -14.89 9.37
N LEU A 28 -9.90 -13.70 8.86
CA LEU A 28 -9.54 -13.46 7.46
C LEU A 28 -8.29 -14.27 7.07
N ILE A 29 -7.22 -14.15 7.85
CA ILE A 29 -5.94 -14.80 7.59
C ILE A 29 -6.14 -16.34 7.63
N LEU A 30 -6.86 -16.84 8.62
CA LEU A 30 -7.11 -18.28 8.78
C LEU A 30 -7.97 -18.84 7.64
N ALA A 31 -9.06 -18.16 7.27
CA ALA A 31 -9.94 -18.56 6.17
C ALA A 31 -9.19 -18.57 4.82
N ALA A 32 -8.18 -17.75 4.73
CA ALA A 32 -7.31 -17.65 3.56
C ALA A 32 -6.23 -18.75 3.49
N GLY A 33 -6.21 -19.67 4.45
CA GLY A 33 -5.20 -20.73 4.55
C GLY A 33 -3.87 -20.23 5.14
N GLY A 34 -3.87 -19.07 5.79
CA GLY A 34 -2.72 -18.52 6.52
C GLY A 34 -2.55 -19.16 7.90
N PRO A 35 -1.50 -18.77 8.62
CA PRO A 35 -1.25 -19.23 9.97
C PRO A 35 -2.33 -18.76 10.95
N TYR A 36 -2.51 -19.49 12.04
CA TYR A 36 -3.32 -19.01 13.16
C TYR A 36 -2.64 -17.77 13.77
N ILE A 37 -3.41 -16.70 13.92
CA ILE A 37 -3.01 -15.46 14.59
C ILE A 37 -3.90 -15.30 15.81
N ALA A 38 -3.29 -15.21 16.99
CA ALA A 38 -4.06 -15.00 18.20
C ALA A 38 -4.70 -13.60 18.21
N PRO A 39 -5.83 -13.39 18.92
CA PRO A 39 -6.50 -12.09 18.96
C PRO A 39 -5.59 -10.94 19.41
N ASP A 40 -4.66 -11.20 20.31
CA ASP A 40 -3.73 -10.22 20.90
C ASP A 40 -2.40 -10.13 20.14
N ASP A 41 -2.20 -10.98 19.11
CA ASP A 41 -0.95 -10.95 18.35
C ASP A 41 -0.82 -9.61 17.60
N PRO A 42 0.36 -8.99 17.65
CA PRO A 42 0.61 -7.76 16.95
C PRO A 42 0.62 -7.98 15.44
N LEU A 43 -0.18 -7.20 14.75
CA LEU A 43 -0.19 -7.07 13.29
C LEU A 43 0.03 -5.62 12.90
N TYR A 44 0.38 -5.40 11.66
CA TYR A 44 0.57 -4.06 11.10
C TYR A 44 -0.17 -3.98 9.76
N LEU A 45 -0.96 -2.92 9.60
CA LEU A 45 -1.54 -2.52 8.34
C LEU A 45 -0.76 -1.32 7.81
N ASP A 46 -0.04 -1.50 6.72
CA ASP A 46 0.79 -0.43 6.11
C ASP A 46 1.68 0.28 7.15
N SER A 47 2.24 -0.47 8.10
CA SER A 47 3.03 -0.01 9.27
C SER A 47 2.24 0.56 10.45
N GLN A 48 0.92 0.69 10.37
CA GLN A 48 0.09 1.05 11.51
C GLN A 48 -0.15 -0.17 12.40
N PRO A 49 0.08 -0.09 13.71
CA PRO A 49 -0.11 -1.23 14.61
C PRO A 49 -1.59 -1.60 14.72
N LEU A 50 -1.87 -2.90 14.61
CA LEU A 50 -3.18 -3.52 14.79
C LEU A 50 -3.03 -4.78 15.65
N GLN A 51 -4.15 -5.43 15.91
CA GLN A 51 -4.22 -6.74 16.57
C GLN A 51 -4.99 -7.75 15.73
N GLY A 52 -4.78 -9.03 15.96
CA GLY A 52 -5.53 -10.09 15.29
C GLY A 52 -7.05 -9.94 15.45
N ALA A 53 -7.51 -9.43 16.59
CA ALA A 53 -8.92 -9.16 16.88
C ALA A 53 -9.50 -7.92 16.16
N SER A 54 -8.67 -7.10 15.49
CA SER A 54 -9.17 -5.92 14.76
C SER A 54 -10.13 -6.32 13.65
N GLN A 55 -11.30 -5.67 13.61
CA GLN A 55 -12.33 -5.96 12.61
C GLN A 55 -12.07 -5.19 11.30
N LEU A 56 -12.38 -5.81 10.17
CA LEU A 56 -12.19 -5.20 8.84
C LEU A 56 -12.89 -3.86 8.70
N GLY A 57 -14.11 -3.72 9.23
CA GLY A 57 -14.87 -2.47 9.20
C GLY A 57 -14.30 -1.35 10.06
N SER A 58 -13.37 -1.65 10.98
CA SER A 58 -12.71 -0.65 11.85
C SER A 58 -11.35 -0.19 11.35
N VAL A 59 -10.83 -0.79 10.29
CA VAL A 59 -9.52 -0.47 9.73
C VAL A 59 -9.64 0.19 8.36
N ALA A 60 -8.82 1.19 8.09
CA ALA A 60 -8.80 1.91 6.81
C ALA A 60 -8.02 1.13 5.75
N LEU A 61 -8.64 0.07 5.21
CA LEU A 61 -8.08 -0.71 4.12
C LEU A 61 -8.18 0.05 2.78
N LEU A 62 -7.08 0.03 2.04
CA LEU A 62 -6.97 0.58 0.70
C LEU A 62 -6.61 -0.53 -0.30
N GLU A 63 -6.82 -0.28 -1.58
CA GLU A 63 -6.32 -1.17 -2.62
C GLU A 63 -4.80 -1.31 -2.51
N GLY A 64 -4.33 -2.55 -2.35
CA GLY A 64 -2.92 -2.85 -2.17
C GLY A 64 -2.38 -2.69 -0.74
N SER A 65 -3.23 -2.45 0.27
CA SER A 65 -2.81 -2.46 1.67
C SER A 65 -2.10 -3.76 2.04
N VAL A 66 -1.11 -3.67 2.93
CA VAL A 66 -0.29 -4.80 3.38
C VAL A 66 -0.54 -5.07 4.85
N ILE A 67 -0.97 -6.28 5.17
CA ILE A 67 -1.03 -6.81 6.54
C ILE A 67 0.25 -7.62 6.79
N SER A 68 1.00 -7.27 7.82
CA SER A 68 2.28 -7.92 8.15
C SER A 68 2.45 -8.14 9.66
N GLN A 69 3.35 -9.06 10.05
CA GLN A 69 3.71 -9.29 11.47
C GLN A 69 4.79 -8.33 11.97
N ARG A 70 5.41 -7.56 11.08
CA ARG A 70 6.42 -6.56 11.43
C ARG A 70 6.09 -5.27 10.73
N PRO A 71 6.36 -4.12 11.36
CA PRO A 71 6.19 -2.87 10.64
C PRO A 71 7.07 -2.88 9.39
N LEU A 72 6.51 -2.45 8.28
CA LEU A 72 7.28 -2.27 7.06
C LEU A 72 8.40 -1.25 7.33
N PRO A 73 9.58 -1.42 6.72
CA PRO A 73 10.68 -0.50 6.95
C PRO A 73 10.25 0.92 6.56
N MET A 74 10.02 1.77 7.55
CA MET A 74 9.79 3.18 7.29
C MET A 74 11.11 3.85 6.98
N ALA A 75 11.23 4.41 5.79
CA ALA A 75 12.36 5.27 5.47
C ALA A 75 12.35 6.47 6.43
N ARG A 76 13.55 6.87 6.89
CA ARG A 76 13.67 8.06 7.74
C ARG A 76 13.15 9.29 6.99
N PRO A 77 12.40 10.18 7.65
CA PRO A 77 11.94 11.41 7.03
C PRO A 77 13.12 12.18 6.40
N ILE A 78 13.04 12.41 5.12
CA ILE A 78 14.01 13.22 4.40
C ILE A 78 13.56 14.68 4.51
N ARG A 79 14.49 15.60 4.76
CA ARG A 79 14.15 17.03 4.79
C ARG A 79 13.63 17.46 3.42
N GLY A 80 12.53 18.20 3.40
CA GLY A 80 11.92 18.72 2.18
C GLY A 80 10.59 18.08 1.83
N TRP A 81 10.16 18.25 0.60
CA TRP A 81 8.92 17.67 0.10
C TRP A 81 9.11 16.19 -0.25
N ASN A 82 8.21 15.38 0.24
CA ASN A 82 8.27 13.94 0.08
C ASN A 82 6.89 13.37 -0.25
N LEU A 83 6.88 12.27 -0.97
CA LEU A 83 5.72 11.39 -1.12
C LEU A 83 5.92 10.19 -0.21
N THR A 84 4.90 9.83 0.54
CA THR A 84 4.87 8.59 1.32
C THR A 84 3.91 7.62 0.64
N LEU A 85 4.38 6.41 0.34
CA LEU A 85 3.53 5.36 -0.21
C LEU A 85 2.65 4.82 0.91
N ALA A 86 1.33 5.03 0.82
CA ALA A 86 0.39 4.66 1.87
C ALA A 86 0.05 3.17 1.86
N GLY A 87 0.22 2.48 0.74
CA GLY A 87 -0.13 1.07 0.60
C GLY A 87 0.73 0.34 -0.44
N GLY A 88 0.46 -0.97 -0.62
CA GLY A 88 1.20 -1.84 -1.53
C GLY A 88 2.48 -2.40 -0.92
N THR A 89 3.24 -3.15 -1.72
CA THR A 89 4.47 -3.83 -1.30
C THR A 89 5.60 -2.89 -0.85
N ARG A 90 5.45 -1.59 -1.14
CA ARG A 90 6.39 -0.53 -0.73
C ARG A 90 5.76 0.47 0.24
N ALA A 91 4.69 0.09 0.94
CA ALA A 91 4.06 0.94 1.95
C ALA A 91 5.10 1.44 2.98
N GLY A 92 4.98 2.70 3.38
CA GLY A 92 5.95 3.38 4.24
C GLY A 92 7.19 3.91 3.54
N ALA A 93 7.43 3.56 2.27
CA ALA A 93 8.55 4.13 1.52
C ALA A 93 8.35 5.64 1.29
N ILE A 94 9.44 6.40 1.45
CA ILE A 94 9.47 7.84 1.24
C ILE A 94 10.26 8.13 -0.03
N VAL A 95 9.62 8.84 -0.96
CA VAL A 95 10.22 9.26 -2.23
C VAL A 95 10.40 10.77 -2.20
N PRO A 96 11.63 11.30 -2.29
CA PRO A 96 11.88 12.72 -2.31
C PRO A 96 11.27 13.38 -3.56
N LEU A 97 10.58 14.51 -3.37
CA LEU A 97 10.00 15.28 -4.45
C LEU A 97 10.87 16.52 -4.71
N ALA A 98 11.88 16.36 -5.55
CA ALA A 98 12.80 17.43 -5.92
C ALA A 98 12.14 18.40 -6.90
N LYS A 99 12.43 19.70 -6.74
CA LYS A 99 12.00 20.72 -7.69
C LYS A 99 12.67 20.50 -9.06
N GLY A 100 11.88 20.62 -10.12
CA GLY A 100 12.37 20.48 -11.50
C GLY A 100 12.64 19.04 -11.96
N ARG A 101 12.34 18.05 -11.12
CA ARG A 101 12.41 16.64 -11.48
C ARG A 101 11.04 15.97 -11.25
N PRO A 102 10.22 15.77 -12.28
CA PRO A 102 8.99 15.00 -12.15
C PRO A 102 9.31 13.54 -11.83
N LEU A 103 8.48 12.92 -10.99
CA LEU A 103 8.49 11.49 -10.73
C LEU A 103 7.50 10.82 -11.67
N ILE A 104 7.92 9.74 -12.30
CA ILE A 104 7.07 8.88 -13.12
C ILE A 104 6.47 7.79 -12.25
N VAL A 105 5.14 7.66 -12.29
CA VAL A 105 4.39 6.62 -11.58
C VAL A 105 3.75 5.71 -12.62
N GLY A 106 3.89 4.41 -12.48
CA GLY A 106 3.29 3.48 -13.43
C GLY A 106 3.72 2.04 -13.22
N ARG A 107 3.27 1.15 -14.12
CA ARG A 107 3.62 -0.27 -14.08
C ARG A 107 5.02 -0.56 -14.62
N SER A 108 5.63 0.38 -15.34
CA SER A 108 6.98 0.23 -15.86
C SER A 108 8.00 -0.05 -14.75
N PRO A 109 8.89 -1.04 -14.89
CA PRO A 109 9.99 -1.25 -13.94
C PRO A 109 10.98 -0.07 -13.92
N GLN A 110 10.95 0.81 -14.91
CA GLN A 110 11.76 2.03 -14.98
C GLN A 110 11.07 3.25 -14.34
N ALA A 111 9.80 3.12 -13.89
CA ALA A 111 9.12 4.19 -13.19
C ALA A 111 9.79 4.48 -11.84
N ASP A 112 9.81 5.75 -11.43
CA ASP A 112 10.32 6.14 -10.10
C ASP A 112 9.48 5.50 -8.97
N ILE A 113 8.16 5.39 -9.22
CA ILE A 113 7.21 4.69 -8.35
C ILE A 113 6.54 3.60 -9.18
N VAL A 114 6.94 2.35 -8.92
CA VAL A 114 6.37 1.20 -9.62
C VAL A 114 5.07 0.77 -8.94
N LEU A 115 3.98 0.73 -9.71
CA LEU A 115 2.68 0.18 -9.31
C LEU A 115 2.54 -1.23 -9.90
N PRO A 116 2.73 -2.30 -9.11
CA PRO A 116 2.70 -3.68 -9.60
C PRO A 116 1.26 -4.19 -9.76
N THR A 117 0.43 -3.46 -10.51
CA THR A 117 -0.97 -3.79 -10.77
C THR A 117 -1.27 -3.66 -12.27
N GLU A 118 -2.09 -4.57 -12.79
CA GLU A 118 -2.52 -4.53 -14.20
C GLU A 118 -3.43 -3.35 -14.52
N SER A 119 -4.08 -2.77 -13.51
CA SER A 119 -4.92 -1.57 -13.67
C SER A 119 -4.11 -0.30 -13.89
N ALA A 120 -2.81 -0.30 -13.58
CA ALA A 120 -1.93 0.83 -13.87
C ALA A 120 -1.35 0.74 -15.28
N SER A 121 -1.35 1.85 -16.00
CA SER A 121 -0.68 1.98 -17.29
C SER A 121 0.84 1.93 -17.13
N TRP A 122 1.57 1.69 -18.22
CA TRP A 122 3.03 1.61 -18.24
C TRP A 122 3.68 2.87 -17.65
N GLU A 123 3.29 4.04 -18.15
CA GLU A 123 3.40 5.33 -17.48
C GLU A 123 1.97 5.77 -17.16
N HIS A 124 1.62 5.91 -15.88
CA HIS A 124 0.25 6.22 -15.46
C HIS A 124 0.08 7.71 -15.22
N CYS A 125 0.91 8.28 -14.38
CA CYS A 125 0.92 9.70 -14.12
C CYS A 125 2.34 10.22 -13.82
N ARG A 126 2.46 11.55 -13.81
CA ARG A 126 3.67 12.29 -13.39
C ARG A 126 3.34 13.16 -12.21
N ILE A 127 4.22 13.17 -11.23
CA ILE A 127 4.10 13.99 -10.02
C ILE A 127 5.30 14.93 -9.99
N GLU A 128 5.04 16.23 -9.95
CA GLU A 128 6.09 17.23 -9.91
C GLU A 128 5.85 18.27 -8.82
N ARG A 129 6.95 18.77 -8.26
CA ARG A 129 6.93 19.91 -7.35
C ARG A 129 7.04 21.19 -8.15
N THR A 130 6.02 22.05 -8.02
CA THR A 130 5.96 23.39 -8.60
C THR A 130 6.22 24.46 -7.52
N GLU A 131 6.20 25.74 -7.89
CA GLU A 131 6.24 26.85 -6.93
C GLU A 131 4.97 26.89 -6.07
N GLU A 132 3.83 26.51 -6.64
CA GLU A 132 2.52 26.58 -6.01
C GLU A 132 2.18 25.33 -5.19
N GLY A 133 2.99 24.26 -5.29
CA GLY A 133 2.72 23.00 -4.59
C GLY A 133 3.12 21.75 -5.37
N VAL A 134 2.28 20.74 -5.34
CA VAL A 134 2.46 19.48 -6.08
C VAL A 134 1.44 19.40 -7.21
N LYS A 135 1.93 19.15 -8.41
CA LYS A 135 1.09 18.91 -9.59
C LYS A 135 1.14 17.44 -9.97
N ILE A 136 -0.04 16.85 -10.16
CA ILE A 136 -0.21 15.51 -10.73
C ILE A 136 -0.78 15.66 -12.13
N THR A 137 -0.16 14.99 -13.08
CA THR A 137 -0.57 15.04 -14.50
C THR A 137 -0.72 13.62 -15.01
N ASP A 138 -1.89 13.29 -15.53
CA ASP A 138 -2.11 12.01 -16.21
C ASP A 138 -1.18 11.87 -17.40
N ALA A 139 -0.58 10.69 -17.59
CA ALA A 139 0.36 10.42 -18.70
C ALA A 139 -0.29 9.74 -19.89
N GLY A 140 -1.60 9.89 -20.06
CA GLY A 140 -2.39 9.18 -21.08
C GLY A 140 -2.76 7.77 -20.60
N SER A 141 -3.09 7.66 -19.32
CA SER A 141 -3.46 6.38 -18.72
C SER A 141 -4.79 5.84 -19.27
N THR A 142 -4.96 4.53 -19.24
CA THR A 142 -6.17 3.87 -19.80
C THR A 142 -7.42 4.21 -18.98
N ASN A 143 -7.29 4.35 -17.68
CA ASN A 143 -8.41 4.52 -16.76
C ASN A 143 -8.48 5.93 -16.11
N GLY A 144 -7.53 6.81 -16.45
CA GLY A 144 -7.38 8.12 -15.84
C GLY A 144 -6.60 8.10 -14.50
N THR A 145 -6.26 9.28 -14.03
CA THR A 145 -5.55 9.50 -12.76
C THR A 145 -6.39 10.38 -11.84
#